data_546a8a47b4d5791167550818c33babba
#
_entry.id   546a8a47b4d5791167550818c33babba
#
_cell.length_a   1.000
_cell.length_b   1.000
_cell.length_c   1.000
_cell.angle_alpha   90.00
_cell.angle_beta   90.00
_cell.angle_gamma   90.00
#
_symmetry.space_group_name_H-M   'P 1'
#
loop_
_entity.id
_entity.type
_entity.pdbx_description
1 polymer ?
#
loop_
_entity_poly.entity_id
_entity_poly.type
_entity_poly.pdbx_seq_one_letter_code
_entity_poly.pdbx_strand_id
1 'polypeptide(L)'
;GQPEHLGWVRERPDGGRGFGFTGGHWHWAWAQDDFRTFVLNGLAWTAGLDIPEGGVPSKTPTYEELLKGQDYPQPDGFTEEKAKALYAPQ
;
A
#
# COMPACT_ATOMS: atom_id res chain seq x y z
N GLY A 1 -2.12 12.76 22.50
CA GLY A 1 -2.53 13.29 21.21
C GLY A 1 -3.90 12.82 20.79
N GLN A 2 -4.45 13.40 19.76
CA GLN A 2 -5.73 12.98 19.23
C GLN A 2 -5.56 11.79 18.28
N PRO A 3 -6.50 10.81 18.31
CA PRO A 3 -6.44 9.73 17.33
C PRO A 3 -6.71 10.27 15.93
N GLU A 4 -5.95 9.76 14.96
CA GLU A 4 -6.13 10.10 13.54
C GLU A 4 -6.43 8.84 12.75
N HIS A 5 -7.38 8.96 11.83
CA HIS A 5 -7.81 7.82 11.01
C HIS A 5 -7.00 7.82 9.71
N LEU A 6 -6.21 6.77 9.51
CA LEU A 6 -5.38 6.60 8.31
C LEU A 6 -6.06 5.74 7.26
N GLY A 7 -6.99 4.89 7.67
CA GLY A 7 -7.77 4.07 6.78
C GLY A 7 -9.18 3.86 7.33
N TRP A 8 -10.14 3.70 6.45
CA TRP A 8 -11.53 3.51 6.86
C TRP A 8 -12.30 2.70 5.80
N VAL A 9 -13.40 2.12 6.25
CA VAL A 9 -14.31 1.38 5.38
C VAL A 9 -15.72 1.87 5.61
N ARG A 10 -16.58 1.68 4.61
CA ARG A 10 -18.00 1.94 4.72
C ARG A 10 -18.78 0.85 4.00
N GLU A 11 -19.78 0.31 4.66
CA GLU A 11 -20.81 -0.51 4.03
C GLU A 11 -22.05 0.34 3.81
N ARG A 12 -22.56 0.35 2.59
CA ARG A 12 -23.77 1.07 2.26
C ARG A 12 -24.99 0.17 2.42
N PRO A 13 -26.21 0.77 2.67
CA PRO A 13 -27.42 -0.04 2.80
C PRO A 13 -27.76 -0.88 1.57
N ASP A 14 -27.28 -0.50 0.39
CA ASP A 14 -27.49 -1.24 -0.86
C ASP A 14 -26.54 -2.44 -1.03
N GLY A 15 -25.68 -2.69 -0.04
CA GLY A 15 -24.66 -3.75 -0.09
C GLY A 15 -23.34 -3.32 -0.70
N GLY A 16 -23.23 -2.09 -1.18
CA GLY A 16 -21.99 -1.56 -1.71
C GLY A 16 -20.97 -1.27 -0.60
N ARG A 17 -19.69 -1.30 -0.95
CA ARG A 17 -18.59 -1.11 -0.01
C ARG A 17 -17.61 -0.06 -0.51
N GLY A 18 -17.08 0.73 0.40
CA GLY A 18 -16.03 1.70 0.10
C GLY A 18 -14.86 1.53 1.06
N PHE A 19 -13.67 1.78 0.54
CA PHE A 19 -12.41 1.74 1.30
C PHE A 19 -11.64 3.02 1.01
N GLY A 20 -11.18 3.69 2.06
CA GLY A 20 -10.36 4.89 1.95
C GLY A 20 -9.08 4.74 2.73
N PHE A 21 -8.00 5.30 2.19
CA PHE A 21 -6.69 5.21 2.82
C PHE A 21 -5.85 6.44 2.46
N THR A 22 -5.17 7.01 3.45
CA THR A 22 -4.35 8.21 3.28
C THR A 22 -2.91 7.91 2.86
N GLY A 23 -2.49 6.65 2.89
CA GLY A 23 -1.14 6.24 2.50
C GLY A 23 -0.94 6.17 1.00
N GLY A 24 0.26 5.79 0.59
CA GLY A 24 0.57 5.56 -0.82
C GLY A 24 1.20 6.75 -1.53
N HIS A 25 1.53 7.82 -0.80
CA HIS A 25 2.21 8.98 -1.39
C HIS A 25 3.58 8.61 -1.98
N TRP A 26 4.32 7.75 -1.29
CA TRP A 26 5.63 7.31 -1.74
C TRP A 26 5.50 6.02 -2.55
N HIS A 27 5.93 6.05 -3.79
CA HIS A 27 5.93 4.88 -4.69
C HIS A 27 6.67 3.68 -4.08
N TRP A 28 7.76 3.94 -3.37
CA TRP A 28 8.62 2.90 -2.77
C TRP A 28 7.94 2.14 -1.64
N ALA A 29 6.85 2.67 -1.07
CA ALA A 29 6.09 2.00 -0.02
C ALA A 29 5.50 0.66 -0.46
N TRP A 30 5.33 0.44 -1.77
CA TRP A 30 4.85 -0.85 -2.30
C TRP A 30 5.79 -2.01 -1.99
N ALA A 31 7.05 -1.74 -1.64
CA ALA A 31 7.98 -2.77 -1.16
C ALA A 31 7.73 -3.19 0.29
N GLN A 32 6.93 -2.44 1.04
CA GLN A 32 6.58 -2.80 2.41
C GLN A 32 5.41 -3.76 2.41
N ASP A 33 5.62 -4.94 2.98
CA ASP A 33 4.62 -6.03 2.91
C ASP A 33 3.31 -5.69 3.61
N ASP A 34 3.37 -5.09 4.79
CA ASP A 34 2.17 -4.74 5.57
C ASP A 34 1.33 -3.68 4.86
N PHE A 35 1.98 -2.67 4.28
CA PHE A 35 1.30 -1.65 3.49
C PHE A 35 0.58 -2.29 2.30
N ARG A 36 1.27 -3.13 1.56
CA ARG A 36 0.72 -3.79 0.38
C ARG A 36 -0.44 -4.71 0.75
N THR A 37 -0.29 -5.50 1.82
CA THR A 37 -1.36 -6.37 2.33
C THR A 37 -2.59 -5.58 2.74
N PHE A 38 -2.41 -4.45 3.42
CA PHE A 38 -3.52 -3.59 3.82
C PHE A 38 -4.31 -3.09 2.61
N VAL A 39 -3.63 -2.62 1.58
CA VAL A 39 -4.28 -2.12 0.37
C VAL A 39 -4.98 -3.25 -0.39
N LEU A 40 -4.32 -4.39 -0.55
CA LEU A 40 -4.90 -5.55 -1.24
C LEU A 40 -6.13 -6.09 -0.51
N ASN A 41 -6.09 -6.15 0.82
CA ASN A 41 -7.24 -6.53 1.63
C ASN A 41 -8.40 -5.56 1.41
N GLY A 42 -8.13 -4.27 1.39
CA GLY A 42 -9.15 -3.25 1.14
C GLY A 42 -9.81 -3.40 -0.23
N LEU A 43 -9.01 -3.66 -1.26
CA LEU A 43 -9.51 -3.89 -2.62
C LEU A 43 -10.37 -5.15 -2.70
N ALA A 44 -9.89 -6.27 -2.15
CA ALA A 44 -10.62 -7.52 -2.16
C ALA A 44 -11.95 -7.41 -1.39
N TRP A 45 -11.93 -6.77 -0.24
CA TRP A 45 -13.13 -6.56 0.57
C TRP A 45 -14.15 -5.69 -0.19
N THR A 46 -13.70 -4.61 -0.83
CA THR A 46 -14.56 -3.73 -1.63
C THR A 46 -15.22 -4.50 -2.77
N ALA A 47 -14.51 -5.46 -3.37
CA ALA A 47 -15.04 -6.30 -4.43
C ALA A 47 -15.97 -7.43 -3.92
N GLY A 48 -16.17 -7.54 -2.61
CA GLY A 48 -17.02 -8.58 -2.03
C GLY A 48 -16.35 -9.94 -1.89
N LEU A 49 -15.04 -9.99 -2.00
CA LEU A 49 -14.28 -11.22 -1.84
C LEU A 49 -13.96 -11.48 -0.36
N ASP A 50 -13.84 -12.75 -0.01
CA ASP A 50 -13.37 -13.15 1.31
C ASP A 50 -11.88 -12.88 1.44
N ILE A 51 -11.47 -12.35 2.58
CA ILE A 51 -10.05 -12.11 2.84
C ILE A 51 -9.44 -13.38 3.44
N PRO A 52 -8.38 -13.94 2.84
CA PRO A 52 -7.74 -15.13 3.40
C PRO A 52 -7.15 -14.86 4.78
N GLU A 53 -7.03 -15.90 5.60
CA GLU A 53 -6.30 -15.82 6.84
C GLU A 53 -4.86 -15.36 6.58
N GLY A 54 -4.39 -14.36 7.32
CA GLY A 54 -3.09 -13.74 7.09
C GLY A 54 -3.08 -12.67 6.00
N GLY A 55 -4.23 -12.42 5.34
CA GLY A 55 -4.37 -11.38 4.32
C GLY A 55 -4.13 -11.90 2.91
N VAL A 56 -4.40 -11.04 1.93
CA VAL A 56 -4.19 -11.36 0.52
C VAL A 56 -2.69 -11.51 0.25
N PRO A 57 -2.24 -12.67 -0.24
CA PRO A 57 -0.81 -12.88 -0.50
C PRO A 57 -0.32 -12.07 -1.69
N SER A 58 0.92 -11.65 -1.64
CA SER A 58 1.58 -10.97 -2.75
C SER A 58 3.09 -11.14 -2.61
N LYS A 59 3.78 -11.00 -3.75
CA LYS A 59 5.24 -11.04 -3.77
C LYS A 59 5.77 -9.62 -3.55
N THR A 60 6.78 -9.49 -2.67
CA THR A 60 7.46 -8.20 -2.47
C THR A 60 8.16 -7.79 -3.77
N PRO A 61 7.83 -6.63 -4.33
CA PRO A 61 8.52 -6.17 -5.54
C PRO A 61 9.97 -5.77 -5.22
N THR A 62 10.85 -5.99 -6.18
CA THR A 62 12.23 -5.55 -6.08
C THR A 62 12.35 -4.05 -6.37
N TYR A 63 13.48 -3.45 -5.98
CA TYR A 63 13.79 -2.07 -6.32
C TYR A 63 13.73 -1.84 -7.83
N GLU A 64 14.29 -2.75 -8.61
CA GLU A 64 14.31 -2.68 -10.08
C GLU A 64 12.90 -2.75 -10.67
N GLU A 65 12.04 -3.60 -10.12
CA GLU A 65 10.64 -3.67 -10.55
C GLU A 65 9.90 -2.37 -10.26
N LEU A 66 10.14 -1.77 -9.09
CA LEU A 66 9.55 -0.49 -8.72
C LEU A 66 10.06 0.66 -9.59
N LEU A 67 11.35 0.64 -9.96
CA LEU A 67 11.91 1.63 -10.88
C LEU A 67 11.20 1.60 -12.24
N LYS A 68 10.87 0.41 -12.74
CA LYS A 68 10.16 0.26 -14.01
C LYS A 68 8.72 0.74 -13.94
N GLY A 69 8.13 0.79 -12.76
CA GLY A 69 6.74 1.15 -12.57
C GLY A 69 6.49 2.65 -12.43
N GLN A 70 7.48 3.48 -12.72
CA GLN A 70 7.31 4.93 -12.63
C GLN A 70 8.11 5.64 -13.74
N ASP A 71 7.61 6.79 -14.19
CA ASP A 71 8.14 7.48 -15.38
C ASP A 71 9.08 8.64 -15.04
N TYR A 72 9.14 9.06 -13.78
CA TYR A 72 9.95 10.21 -13.40
C TYR A 72 11.39 9.79 -13.16
N PRO A 73 12.37 10.58 -13.71
CA PRO A 73 13.76 10.32 -13.40
C PRO A 73 14.04 10.52 -11.92
N GLN A 74 14.87 9.65 -11.36
CA GLN A 74 15.24 9.79 -9.96
C GLN A 74 16.23 10.95 -9.78
N PRO A 75 16.22 11.62 -8.62
CA PRO A 75 17.23 12.62 -8.31
C PRO A 75 18.64 12.02 -8.37
N ASP A 76 19.62 12.85 -8.71
CA ASP A 76 21.02 12.43 -8.71
C ASP A 76 21.40 11.86 -7.32
N GLY A 77 22.08 10.72 -7.33
CA GLY A 77 22.50 10.06 -6.11
C GLY A 77 21.39 9.30 -5.36
N PHE A 78 20.21 9.12 -5.98
CA PHE A 78 19.16 8.29 -5.39
C PHE A 78 19.56 6.82 -5.52
N THR A 79 19.44 6.06 -4.42
CA THR A 79 19.85 4.66 -4.34
C THR A 79 18.76 3.81 -3.72
N GLU A 80 18.91 2.49 -3.83
CA GLU A 80 18.00 1.54 -3.17
C GLU A 80 17.95 1.78 -1.65
N GLU A 81 19.08 2.07 -1.03
CA GLU A 81 19.14 2.35 0.42
C GLU A 81 18.31 3.59 0.77
N LYS A 82 18.38 4.61 -0.06
CA LYS A 82 17.56 5.82 0.14
C LYS A 82 16.08 5.52 -0.04
N ALA A 83 15.72 4.69 -1.01
CA ALA A 83 14.35 4.25 -1.19
C ALA A 83 13.84 3.50 0.04
N LYS A 84 14.64 2.55 0.54
CA LYS A 84 14.30 1.77 1.74
C LYS A 84 14.08 2.65 2.96
N ALA A 85 14.88 3.71 3.11
CA ALA A 85 14.74 4.64 4.23
C ALA A 85 13.40 5.37 4.26
N LEU A 86 12.70 5.48 3.13
CA LEU A 86 11.41 6.16 3.05
C LEU A 86 10.25 5.33 3.62
N TYR A 87 10.39 4.02 3.69
CA TYR A 87 9.31 3.15 4.16
C TYR A 87 9.73 2.20 5.28
N ALA A 88 10.98 2.19 5.66
CA ALA A 88 11.45 1.36 6.77
C ALA A 88 10.87 1.86 8.10
N PRO A 89 10.54 0.97 9.04
CA PRO A 89 10.14 1.38 10.39
C PRO A 89 11.28 2.18 11.05
N GLN A 90 10.91 3.24 11.71
CA GLN A 90 11.86 4.07 12.46
C GLN A 90 11.93 3.65 13.92
#